data_814fdf02f6dc22276a06a68987ef59e5
#
_entry.id   814fdf02f6dc22276a06a68987ef59e5
#
_cell.length_a   1.000
_cell.length_b   1.000
_cell.length_c   1.000
_cell.angle_alpha   90.00
_cell.angle_beta   90.00
_cell.angle_gamma   90.00
#
_symmetry.space_group_name_H-M   'P 1'
#
loop_
_entity.id
_entity.type
_entity.pdbx_description
1 polymer ?
#
loop_
_entity_poly.entity_id
_entity_poly.type
_entity_poly.pdbx_seq_one_letter_code
_entity_poly.pdbx_strand_id
1 'polypeptide(L)'
;MRVKKITEAIRTKVYTDSGDFFGEIEEANLCDNKIDGWRIKVDGGMSSLIGGARGVIIPHQYIKAISDIVIINKVALPNPDSDFADMSEI
;
A
#
# COMPACT_ATOMS: atom_id res chain seq x y z
N MET A 1 -16.66 17.10 6.55
CA MET A 1 -15.23 16.76 6.40
C MET A 1 -14.79 15.90 7.57
N ARG A 2 -14.07 14.83 7.27
CA ARG A 2 -13.50 13.97 8.31
C ARG A 2 -12.01 14.25 8.42
N VAL A 3 -11.55 14.41 9.65
CA VAL A 3 -10.14 14.59 9.93
C VAL A 3 -9.63 13.34 10.64
N LYS A 4 -8.53 12.81 10.16
CA LYS A 4 -7.88 11.66 10.78
C LYS A 4 -6.41 11.98 10.96
N LYS A 5 -5.90 11.76 12.15
CA LYS A 5 -4.47 11.98 12.42
C LYS A 5 -3.66 10.83 11.82
N ILE A 6 -2.45 11.14 11.37
CA ILE A 6 -1.55 10.12 10.85
C ILE A 6 -1.33 9.03 11.89
N THR A 7 -1.19 9.40 13.16
CA THR A 7 -0.99 8.44 14.24
C THR A 7 -2.17 7.46 14.37
N GLU A 8 -3.36 7.89 14.01
CA GLU A 8 -4.53 7.00 14.01
C GLU A 8 -4.52 6.05 12.82
N ALA A 9 -3.85 6.43 11.74
CA ALA A 9 -3.76 5.60 10.56
C ALA A 9 -2.69 4.50 10.70
N ILE A 10 -1.69 4.72 11.56
CA ILE A 10 -0.64 3.73 11.78
C ILE A 10 -1.27 2.47 12.38
N ARG A 11 -0.87 1.31 11.86
CA ARG A 11 -1.39 -0.01 12.23
C ARG A 11 -2.80 -0.30 11.77
N THR A 12 -3.41 0.61 11.01
CA THR A 12 -4.70 0.34 10.41
C THR A 12 -4.54 -0.76 9.36
N LYS A 13 -5.50 -1.65 9.32
CA LYS A 13 -5.49 -2.75 8.35
C LYS A 13 -5.77 -2.22 6.96
N VAL A 14 -5.05 -2.78 5.99
CA VAL A 14 -5.13 -2.37 4.59
C VAL A 14 -5.72 -3.51 3.78
N TYR A 15 -6.73 -3.15 2.98
CA TYR A 15 -7.37 -4.08 2.05
C TYR A 15 -7.24 -3.53 0.64
N THR A 16 -7.19 -4.42 -0.33
CA THR A 16 -7.27 -4.01 -1.73
C THR A 16 -8.71 -3.64 -2.07
N ASP A 17 -8.90 -2.94 -3.17
CA ASP A 17 -10.25 -2.63 -3.64
C ASP A 17 -11.01 -3.85 -4.14
N SER A 18 -10.35 -5.00 -4.20
CA SER A 18 -11.01 -6.29 -4.44
C SER A 18 -11.49 -6.94 -3.15
N GLY A 19 -11.18 -6.33 -2.00
CA GLY A 19 -11.62 -6.86 -0.70
C GLY A 19 -10.62 -7.78 -0.02
N ASP A 20 -9.44 -7.97 -0.58
CA ASP A 20 -8.44 -8.86 0.00
C ASP A 20 -7.61 -8.13 1.05
N PHE A 21 -7.38 -8.81 2.18
CA PHE A 21 -6.52 -8.26 3.22
C PHE A 21 -5.09 -8.20 2.70
N PHE A 22 -4.48 -7.03 2.78
CA PHE A 22 -3.13 -6.82 2.26
C PHE A 22 -2.07 -6.70 3.35
N GLY A 23 -2.36 -5.96 4.40
CA GLY A 23 -1.40 -5.75 5.47
C GLY A 23 -1.80 -4.64 6.42
N GLU A 24 -0.80 -3.97 6.98
CA GLU A 24 -1.02 -2.89 7.94
C GLU A 24 -0.14 -1.70 7.60
N ILE A 25 -0.66 -0.50 7.86
CA ILE A 25 0.13 0.72 7.71
C ILE A 25 1.23 0.75 8.77
N GLU A 26 2.48 0.92 8.34
CA GLU A 26 3.61 1.09 9.26
C GLU A 26 3.95 2.55 9.47
N GLU A 27 3.97 3.33 8.39
CA GLU A 27 4.34 4.73 8.48
C GLU A 27 3.89 5.48 7.24
N ALA A 28 3.85 6.81 7.36
CA ALA A 28 3.62 7.69 6.23
C ALA A 28 4.94 8.35 5.86
N ASN A 29 5.23 8.42 4.59
CA ASN A 29 6.43 9.06 4.08
C ASN A 29 6.10 10.45 3.57
N LEU A 30 6.88 11.42 3.97
CA LEU A 30 6.71 12.79 3.53
C LEU A 30 7.75 13.14 2.47
N CYS A 31 7.33 13.96 1.54
CA CYS A 31 8.22 14.55 0.56
C CYS A 31 7.75 15.99 0.35
N ASP A 32 8.63 16.95 0.60
CA ASP A 32 8.34 18.37 0.43
C ASP A 32 7.03 18.81 1.08
N ASN A 33 6.85 18.47 2.35
CA ASN A 33 5.67 18.83 3.15
C ASN A 33 4.38 18.15 2.74
N LYS A 34 4.44 17.13 1.91
CA LYS A 34 3.26 16.38 1.49
C LYS A 34 3.44 14.91 1.78
N ILE A 35 2.35 14.23 2.01
CA ILE A 35 2.41 12.77 2.11
C ILE A 35 2.70 12.24 0.72
N ASP A 36 3.84 11.57 0.59
CA ASP A 36 4.26 10.97 -0.68
C ASP A 36 3.71 9.56 -0.83
N GLY A 37 3.80 8.78 0.23
CA GLY A 37 3.34 7.40 0.19
C GLY A 37 3.20 6.83 1.58
N TRP A 38 2.74 5.59 1.61
CA TRP A 38 2.50 4.88 2.86
C TRP A 38 3.26 3.57 2.82
N ARG A 39 4.07 3.35 3.84
CA ARG A 39 4.75 2.08 3.98
C ARG A 39 3.80 1.10 4.63
N ILE A 40 3.59 -0.02 3.96
CA ILE A 40 2.66 -1.04 4.41
C ILE A 40 3.44 -2.31 4.68
N LYS A 41 3.26 -2.85 5.89
CA LYS A 41 3.79 -4.16 6.25
C LYS A 41 2.84 -5.18 5.66
N VAL A 42 3.34 -5.99 4.73
CA VAL A 42 2.48 -6.88 3.96
C VAL A 42 2.29 -8.20 4.70
N ASP A 43 1.05 -8.67 4.73
CA ASP A 43 0.73 -9.97 5.28
C ASP A 43 1.48 -11.07 4.52
N GLY A 44 1.94 -12.09 5.24
CA GLY A 44 2.73 -13.16 4.65
C GLY A 44 2.03 -13.87 3.48
N GLY A 45 0.71 -13.99 3.55
CA GLY A 45 -0.06 -14.60 2.47
C GLY A 45 -0.10 -13.77 1.20
N MET A 46 0.20 -12.48 1.30
CA MET A 46 0.17 -11.56 0.16
C MET A 46 1.56 -11.17 -0.30
N SER A 47 2.60 -11.60 0.39
CA SER A 47 3.96 -11.18 0.07
C SER A 47 4.39 -11.59 -1.34
N SER A 48 3.82 -12.64 -1.88
CA SER A 48 4.12 -13.06 -3.25
C SER A 48 3.74 -12.01 -4.29
N LEU A 49 2.76 -11.16 -3.98
CA LEU A 49 2.34 -10.09 -4.88
C LEU A 49 3.40 -9.00 -5.03
N ILE A 50 4.31 -8.93 -4.08
CA ILE A 50 5.36 -7.91 -4.09
C ILE A 50 6.75 -8.56 -4.11
N GLY A 51 6.85 -9.74 -4.70
CA GLY A 51 8.14 -10.40 -4.87
C GLY A 51 8.72 -10.97 -3.58
N GLY A 52 7.88 -11.30 -2.60
CA GLY A 52 8.33 -11.85 -1.33
C GLY A 52 8.80 -10.82 -0.32
N ALA A 53 8.74 -9.53 -0.65
CA ALA A 53 9.13 -8.48 0.28
C ALA A 53 8.15 -8.42 1.46
N ARG A 54 8.66 -7.93 2.60
CA ARG A 54 7.84 -7.80 3.81
C ARG A 54 7.07 -6.50 3.87
N GLY A 55 7.42 -5.55 3.03
CA GLY A 55 6.77 -4.26 3.01
C GLY A 55 6.87 -3.61 1.66
N VAL A 56 6.00 -2.65 1.43
CA VAL A 56 5.95 -1.93 0.19
C VAL A 56 5.51 -0.50 0.48
N ILE A 57 5.98 0.44 -0.34
CA ILE A 57 5.52 1.82 -0.25
C ILE A 57 4.52 2.04 -1.36
N ILE A 58 3.29 2.38 -0.98
CA ILE A 58 2.22 2.68 -1.92
C ILE A 58 2.09 4.20 -2.02
N PRO A 59 2.22 4.76 -3.23
CA PRO A 59 2.03 6.20 -3.42
C PRO A 59 0.67 6.64 -2.92
N HIS A 60 0.64 7.81 -2.29
CA HIS A 60 -0.59 8.31 -1.67
C HIS A 60 -1.76 8.37 -2.65
N GLN A 61 -1.50 8.66 -3.91
CA GLN A 61 -2.56 8.76 -4.91
C GLN A 61 -3.33 7.45 -5.13
N TYR A 62 -2.76 6.32 -4.70
CA TYR A 62 -3.42 5.03 -4.83
C TYR A 62 -4.19 4.61 -3.59
N ILE A 63 -4.20 5.44 -2.57
CA ILE A 63 -5.03 5.20 -1.39
C ILE A 63 -6.44 5.67 -1.74
N LYS A 64 -7.39 4.76 -1.73
CA LYS A 64 -8.76 5.09 -2.07
C LYS A 64 -9.57 5.59 -0.89
N ALA A 65 -9.28 5.06 0.28
CA ALA A 65 -10.02 5.45 1.48
C ALA A 65 -9.18 5.16 2.71
N ILE A 66 -9.28 6.04 3.69
CA ILE A 66 -8.70 5.84 5.02
C ILE A 66 -9.80 6.13 6.02
N SER A 67 -10.22 5.10 6.74
CA SER A 67 -11.25 5.25 7.76
C SER A 67 -10.97 4.19 8.84
N ASP A 68 -11.90 3.30 9.11
CA ASP A 68 -11.67 2.19 10.02
C ASP A 68 -10.66 1.20 9.45
N ILE A 69 -10.63 1.13 8.13
CA ILE A 69 -9.62 0.38 7.39
C ILE A 69 -9.08 1.27 6.28
N VAL A 70 -8.01 0.84 5.65
CA VAL A 70 -7.46 1.52 4.48
C VAL A 70 -7.74 0.67 3.25
N ILE A 71 -8.22 1.32 2.21
CA ILE A 71 -8.47 0.65 0.93
C ILE A 71 -7.46 1.19 -0.08
N ILE A 72 -6.74 0.31 -0.73
CA ILE A 72 -5.79 0.71 -1.77
C ILE A 72 -6.26 0.21 -3.13
N ASN A 73 -5.84 0.93 -4.15
CA ASN A 73 -6.12 0.54 -5.52
C ASN A 73 -5.22 -0.63 -5.90
N LYS A 74 -5.80 -1.74 -6.29
CA LYS A 74 -5.05 -2.95 -6.63
C LYS A 74 -4.05 -2.74 -7.76
N VAL A 75 -4.32 -1.82 -8.67
CA VAL A 75 -3.39 -1.54 -9.78
C VAL A 75 -2.08 -0.92 -9.30
N ALA A 76 -2.03 -0.43 -8.06
CA ALA A 76 -0.78 0.08 -7.48
C ALA A 76 0.18 -1.05 -7.11
N LEU A 77 -0.31 -2.28 -7.04
CA LEU A 77 0.52 -3.41 -6.66
C LEU A 77 1.28 -3.91 -7.86
N PRO A 78 2.51 -4.41 -7.66
CA PRO A 78 3.23 -5.06 -8.74
C PRO A 78 2.41 -6.22 -9.27
N ASN A 79 2.34 -6.34 -10.59
CA ASN A 79 1.77 -7.52 -11.22
C ASN A 79 2.97 -8.41 -11.56
N PRO A 80 3.10 -9.59 -10.96
CA PRO A 80 4.28 -10.44 -11.19
C PRO A 80 4.56 -10.68 -12.67
N ASP A 81 3.53 -10.89 -13.46
CA ASP A 81 3.73 -11.13 -14.89
C ASP A 81 4.15 -9.85 -15.61
N SER A 82 3.51 -8.74 -15.28
CA SER A 82 3.87 -7.46 -15.88
C SER A 82 5.25 -7.00 -15.46
N ASP A 83 5.60 -7.22 -14.20
CA ASP A 83 6.91 -6.83 -13.69
C ASP A 83 8.02 -7.61 -14.40
N PHE A 84 7.79 -8.89 -14.61
CA PHE A 84 8.77 -9.69 -15.36
C PHE A 84 8.94 -9.18 -16.77
N ALA A 85 7.85 -8.83 -17.42
CA ALA A 85 7.91 -8.31 -18.78
C ALA A 85 8.72 -7.01 -18.80
N ASP A 86 8.42 -6.11 -17.88
CA ASP A 86 9.12 -4.83 -17.81
C ASP A 86 10.58 -5.01 -17.50
N MET A 87 10.90 -5.87 -16.56
CA MET A 87 12.27 -6.10 -16.16
C MET A 87 13.07 -6.77 -17.28
N SER A 88 12.45 -7.60 -18.06
CA SER A 88 13.13 -8.30 -19.14
C SER A 88 13.48 -7.37 -20.29
N GLU A 89 12.83 -6.22 -20.37
CA GLU A 89 13.11 -5.23 -21.40
C GLU A 89 14.26 -4.30 -21.04
N ILE A 90 14.63 -4.31 -19.81
CA ILE A 90 15.72 -3.50 -19.31
C ILE A 90 17.02 -4.26 -19.38
#